data_06338744531320d46027c0b050d97759
#
_entry.id   06338744531320d46027c0b050d97759
#
_cell.length_a   1.000
_cell.length_b   1.000
_cell.length_c   1.000
_cell.angle_alpha   90.00
_cell.angle_beta   90.00
_cell.angle_gamma   90.00
#
_symmetry.space_group_name_H-M   'P 1'
#
loop_
_entity.id
_entity.type
_entity.pdbx_description
1 polymer ?
#
loop_
_entity_poly.entity_id
_entity_poly.type
_entity_poly.pdbx_seq_one_letter_code
_entity_poly.pdbx_strand_id
1 'polypeptide(L)'
;MPQLSAHDASFLYSDTAHSNANVTLIHIYNQSTAPGGTVRFKTILAHIASRLERLPILRRRLRRVPLDLDYPYWVDDEHFDLEYHVRHIALPKPGDWRQFCIQASRIHARPLDLDRPLWEIYVIEGLDGFLDLPAGSFALLTKMHHAAIDVENGNQITTLLHDLDATPAAHAPPAPWFAERPPGMVRMVRRGVAHSLGAAARLAGPLGRALRRAAPVALSLAGDLLLRPHKLPVTRFNSVVSPHRVFETRRFTLDEFKTIRGAVAGASINDAVLAVCGGALRRYLDLYGELPDSSLAAMAPFYVRPPAGSATATPELTWLRVALGTDVADPLQRLAFIHGQTASSEHLSRAVGARELTEAGSHVPAATLALTAKLLGRATASIGRRSPLAHCTITNVPGPSVPLYLCGARMTYFSAIMPIADGMGLVFAVTSYDGRIVISPTSCRELLPDPEVFAQYVRDSFQELLAAAQARPATPASRRRAPARRSATPTPKLAPKLPRRRASAA
;
A
#
# COMPACT_ATOMS: atom_id res chain seq x y z
N MET A 1 -21.49 15.27 8.11
CA MET A 1 -20.72 15.10 6.87
C MET A 1 -19.26 14.95 7.22
N PRO A 2 -18.62 13.88 6.88
CA PRO A 2 -17.19 13.70 7.06
C PRO A 2 -16.44 14.64 6.11
N GLN A 3 -15.35 15.21 6.61
CA GLN A 3 -14.43 16.03 5.85
C GLN A 3 -13.23 15.17 5.46
N LEU A 4 -12.63 15.45 4.30
CA LEU A 4 -11.40 14.81 3.88
C LEU A 4 -10.26 15.18 4.85
N SER A 5 -9.44 14.23 5.23
CA SER A 5 -8.29 14.51 6.08
C SER A 5 -7.22 15.30 5.32
N ALA A 6 -6.32 15.99 6.03
CA ALA A 6 -5.20 16.70 5.40
C ALA A 6 -4.30 15.74 4.62
N HIS A 7 -4.10 14.52 5.13
CA HIS A 7 -3.31 13.47 4.50
C HIS A 7 -3.96 13.04 3.18
N ASP A 8 -5.24 12.72 3.17
CA ASP A 8 -5.95 12.24 1.97
C ASP A 8 -6.10 13.37 0.95
N ALA A 9 -6.30 14.61 1.41
CA ALA A 9 -6.33 15.78 0.54
C ALA A 9 -4.99 16.02 -0.17
N SER A 10 -3.86 15.63 0.44
CA SER A 10 -2.55 15.76 -0.21
C SER A 10 -2.46 14.97 -1.50
N PHE A 11 -3.06 13.79 -1.58
CA PHE A 11 -3.14 12.99 -2.81
C PHE A 11 -3.97 13.69 -3.88
N LEU A 12 -5.11 14.27 -3.49
CA LEU A 12 -5.97 15.01 -4.41
C LEU A 12 -5.30 16.27 -4.99
N TYR A 13 -4.53 16.99 -4.15
CA TYR A 13 -3.84 18.19 -4.57
C TYR A 13 -2.54 17.92 -5.34
N SER A 14 -1.98 16.72 -5.22
CA SER A 14 -0.79 16.28 -5.99
C SER A 14 -1.12 15.77 -7.38
N ASP A 15 -2.39 15.55 -7.70
CA ASP A 15 -2.80 15.11 -9.04
C ASP A 15 -2.41 16.11 -10.13
N THR A 16 -1.90 15.56 -11.22
CA THR A 16 -1.55 16.30 -12.43
C THR A 16 -2.19 15.64 -13.65
N ALA A 17 -2.08 16.29 -14.82
CA ALA A 17 -2.56 15.69 -16.06
C ALA A 17 -1.84 14.38 -16.45
N HIS A 18 -0.65 14.15 -15.91
CA HIS A 18 0.21 12.99 -16.22
C HIS A 18 0.35 11.98 -15.07
N SER A 19 0.01 12.40 -13.86
CA SER A 19 0.14 11.61 -12.66
C SER A 19 -1.08 11.81 -11.78
N ASN A 20 -1.81 10.76 -11.53
CA ASN A 20 -2.96 10.75 -10.63
C ASN A 20 -2.72 9.70 -9.52
N ALA A 21 -3.26 9.95 -8.36
CA ALA A 21 -3.11 9.07 -7.20
C ALA A 21 -4.10 7.88 -7.22
N ASN A 22 -4.35 7.32 -8.40
CA ASN A 22 -5.20 6.13 -8.52
C ASN A 22 -4.43 4.86 -8.12
N VAL A 23 -5.11 3.98 -7.41
CA VAL A 23 -4.69 2.60 -7.12
C VAL A 23 -5.65 1.68 -7.85
N THR A 24 -5.14 0.63 -8.48
CA THR A 24 -5.98 -0.39 -9.14
C THR A 24 -5.63 -1.76 -8.56
N LEU A 25 -6.57 -2.37 -7.85
CA LEU A 25 -6.46 -3.75 -7.38
C LEU A 25 -6.94 -4.68 -8.48
N ILE A 26 -6.21 -5.76 -8.71
CA ILE A 26 -6.50 -6.77 -9.72
C ILE A 26 -6.77 -8.09 -9.02
N HIS A 27 -7.98 -8.61 -9.19
CA HIS A 27 -8.37 -9.93 -8.74
C HIS A 27 -8.77 -10.77 -9.94
N ILE A 28 -8.27 -12.01 -10.04
CA ILE A 28 -8.66 -12.93 -11.11
C ILE A 28 -9.32 -14.16 -10.49
N TYR A 29 -10.39 -14.62 -11.15
CA TYR A 29 -11.25 -15.66 -10.62
C TYR A 29 -11.35 -16.84 -11.56
N ASN A 30 -11.34 -18.02 -10.98
CA ASN A 30 -11.72 -19.25 -11.63
C ASN A 30 -13.25 -19.43 -11.50
N GLN A 31 -13.99 -19.17 -12.57
CA GLN A 31 -15.45 -19.28 -12.54
C GLN A 31 -15.96 -20.73 -12.55
N SER A 32 -15.13 -21.71 -12.88
CA SER A 32 -15.54 -23.12 -12.86
C SER A 32 -15.93 -23.61 -11.46
N THR A 33 -15.53 -22.90 -10.42
CA THR A 33 -15.90 -23.21 -9.02
C THR A 33 -17.27 -22.64 -8.64
N ALA A 34 -17.81 -21.74 -9.43
CA ALA A 34 -19.13 -21.13 -9.16
C ALA A 34 -20.28 -22.10 -9.48
N PRO A 35 -21.43 -21.95 -8.85
CA PRO A 35 -22.63 -22.72 -9.20
C PRO A 35 -22.97 -22.59 -10.69
N GLY A 36 -23.06 -23.71 -11.39
CA GLY A 36 -23.27 -23.76 -12.83
C GLY A 36 -22.04 -23.46 -13.69
N GLY A 37 -20.84 -23.31 -13.08
CA GLY A 37 -19.57 -23.17 -13.79
C GLY A 37 -19.34 -21.82 -14.45
N THR A 38 -20.23 -20.85 -14.30
CA THR A 38 -20.14 -19.52 -14.91
C THR A 38 -20.68 -18.45 -14.00
N VAL A 39 -20.10 -17.26 -14.04
CA VAL A 39 -20.58 -16.06 -13.33
C VAL A 39 -20.96 -14.99 -14.34
N ARG A 40 -22.23 -14.62 -14.37
CA ARG A 40 -22.74 -13.59 -15.29
C ARG A 40 -22.48 -12.19 -14.75
N PHE A 41 -22.17 -11.24 -15.61
CA PHE A 41 -21.99 -9.83 -15.24
C PHE A 41 -23.12 -9.28 -14.39
N LYS A 42 -24.39 -9.56 -14.73
CA LYS A 42 -25.55 -9.13 -13.94
C LYS A 42 -25.54 -9.66 -12.51
N THR A 43 -25.00 -10.87 -12.30
CA THR A 43 -24.85 -11.46 -10.95
C THR A 43 -23.80 -10.68 -10.14
N ILE A 44 -22.69 -10.31 -10.77
CA ILE A 44 -21.64 -9.49 -10.14
C ILE A 44 -22.21 -8.11 -9.79
N LEU A 45 -22.95 -7.48 -10.70
CA LEU A 45 -23.58 -6.18 -10.49
C LEU A 45 -24.54 -6.20 -9.30
N ALA A 46 -25.44 -7.20 -9.24
CA ALA A 46 -26.37 -7.39 -8.13
C ALA A 46 -25.63 -7.65 -6.79
N HIS A 47 -24.55 -8.41 -6.83
CA HIS A 47 -23.71 -8.68 -5.66
C HIS A 47 -23.08 -7.39 -5.12
N ILE A 48 -22.50 -6.55 -5.99
CA ILE A 48 -21.94 -5.26 -5.60
C ILE A 48 -23.06 -4.36 -5.04
N ALA A 49 -24.20 -4.28 -5.73
CA ALA A 49 -25.35 -3.48 -5.29
C ALA A 49 -25.81 -3.81 -3.87
N SER A 50 -25.88 -5.11 -3.54
CA SER A 50 -26.31 -5.59 -2.20
C SER A 50 -25.35 -5.22 -1.08
N ARG A 51 -24.11 -4.77 -1.40
CA ARG A 51 -23.05 -4.49 -0.42
C ARG A 51 -22.70 -3.02 -0.28
N LEU A 52 -23.23 -2.16 -1.16
CA LEU A 52 -22.91 -0.72 -1.13
C LEU A 52 -23.28 -0.04 0.20
N GLU A 53 -24.28 -0.54 0.90
CA GLU A 53 -24.68 -0.01 2.21
C GLU A 53 -23.60 -0.13 3.27
N ARG A 54 -22.74 -1.15 3.16
CA ARG A 54 -21.65 -1.42 4.12
C ARG A 54 -20.50 -0.45 3.99
N LEU A 55 -20.37 0.23 2.83
CA LEU A 55 -19.33 1.23 2.56
C LEU A 55 -19.95 2.51 1.98
N PRO A 56 -20.44 3.42 2.82
CA PRO A 56 -21.07 4.67 2.37
C PRO A 56 -20.17 5.51 1.46
N ILE A 57 -18.85 5.40 1.57
CA ILE A 57 -17.89 6.13 0.73
C ILE A 57 -18.09 5.82 -0.77
N LEU A 58 -18.59 4.63 -1.12
CA LEU A 58 -18.83 4.24 -2.52
C LEU A 58 -20.01 4.98 -3.17
N ARG A 59 -20.85 5.64 -2.37
CA ARG A 59 -21.97 6.48 -2.86
C ARG A 59 -21.71 7.97 -2.63
N ARG A 60 -20.49 8.35 -2.17
CA ARG A 60 -20.12 9.73 -1.84
C ARG A 60 -19.13 10.27 -2.86
N ARG A 61 -19.33 11.53 -3.22
CA ARG A 61 -18.40 12.32 -4.02
C ARG A 61 -17.79 13.46 -3.23
N LEU A 62 -16.71 14.00 -3.72
CA LEU A 62 -16.06 15.14 -3.09
C LEU A 62 -16.75 16.45 -3.51
N ARG A 63 -17.00 17.31 -2.53
CA ARG A 63 -17.42 18.68 -2.76
C ARG A 63 -16.34 19.63 -2.27
N ARG A 64 -15.70 20.31 -3.20
CA ARG A 64 -14.66 21.30 -2.89
C ARG A 64 -15.29 22.57 -2.31
N VAL A 65 -14.59 23.17 -1.35
CA VAL A 65 -14.91 24.49 -0.84
C VAL A 65 -14.32 25.54 -1.78
N PRO A 66 -15.05 26.59 -2.16
CA PRO A 66 -14.50 27.65 -3.01
C PRO A 66 -13.18 28.20 -2.50
N LEU A 67 -12.25 28.47 -3.41
CA LEU A 67 -10.90 28.96 -3.14
C LEU A 67 -10.06 28.04 -2.22
N ASP A 68 -10.43 26.77 -2.13
CA ASP A 68 -9.81 25.80 -1.22
C ASP A 68 -9.69 26.34 0.24
N LEU A 69 -10.68 27.13 0.68
CA LEU A 69 -10.71 27.70 2.04
C LEU A 69 -10.78 26.65 3.14
N ASP A 70 -11.23 25.45 2.80
CA ASP A 70 -11.26 24.28 3.69
C ASP A 70 -11.04 23.01 2.88
N TYR A 71 -10.76 21.90 3.58
CA TYR A 71 -10.68 20.59 2.94
C TYR A 71 -12.03 20.18 2.33
N PRO A 72 -12.03 19.42 1.23
CA PRO A 72 -13.26 18.92 0.62
C PRO A 72 -14.11 18.11 1.60
N TYR A 73 -15.42 18.11 1.37
CA TYR A 73 -16.38 17.32 2.13
C TYR A 73 -16.88 16.15 1.32
N TRP A 74 -17.06 15.00 1.98
CA TRP A 74 -17.77 13.87 1.42
C TRP A 74 -19.28 14.15 1.49
N VAL A 75 -19.94 14.19 0.32
CA VAL A 75 -21.37 14.37 0.20
C VAL A 75 -21.95 13.19 -0.60
N ASP A 76 -23.17 12.80 -0.27
CA ASP A 76 -23.86 11.77 -1.05
C ASP A 76 -24.06 12.25 -2.48
N ASP A 77 -23.88 11.36 -3.45
CA ASP A 77 -24.12 11.65 -4.87
C ASP A 77 -25.60 11.43 -5.19
N GLU A 78 -26.34 12.53 -5.43
CA GLU A 78 -27.78 12.50 -5.75
C GLU A 78 -28.05 11.76 -7.08
N HIS A 79 -27.04 11.62 -7.93
CA HIS A 79 -27.12 10.99 -9.26
C HIS A 79 -26.26 9.72 -9.32
N PHE A 80 -26.09 9.04 -8.19
CA PHE A 80 -25.30 7.81 -8.13
C PHE A 80 -25.89 6.76 -9.08
N ASP A 81 -25.05 6.29 -10.00
CA ASP A 81 -25.39 5.24 -10.96
C ASP A 81 -24.36 4.11 -10.86
N LEU A 82 -24.78 2.94 -10.42
CA LEU A 82 -23.90 1.79 -10.27
C LEU A 82 -23.34 1.30 -11.60
N GLU A 83 -24.12 1.36 -12.69
CA GLU A 83 -23.68 0.90 -14.02
C GLU A 83 -22.65 1.85 -14.64
N TYR A 84 -22.62 3.12 -14.22
CA TYR A 84 -21.50 4.02 -14.55
C TYR A 84 -20.20 3.56 -13.91
N HIS A 85 -20.25 3.09 -12.68
CA HIS A 85 -19.08 2.70 -11.90
C HIS A 85 -18.62 1.27 -12.17
N VAL A 86 -19.52 0.35 -12.54
CA VAL A 86 -19.20 -1.06 -12.81
C VAL A 86 -19.36 -1.33 -14.31
N ARG A 87 -18.25 -1.56 -14.96
CA ARG A 87 -18.17 -1.71 -16.42
C ARG A 87 -17.75 -3.12 -16.81
N HIS A 88 -18.27 -3.58 -17.93
CA HIS A 88 -18.00 -4.90 -18.50
C HIS A 88 -17.24 -4.77 -19.82
N ILE A 89 -16.12 -5.46 -19.93
CA ILE A 89 -15.30 -5.49 -21.15
C ILE A 89 -14.78 -6.91 -21.38
N ALA A 90 -14.42 -7.22 -22.63
CA ALA A 90 -13.79 -8.48 -22.99
C ALA A 90 -12.43 -8.21 -23.64
N LEU A 91 -11.46 -9.09 -23.39
CA LEU A 91 -10.19 -9.07 -24.11
C LEU A 91 -10.39 -9.59 -25.54
N PRO A 92 -9.67 -9.02 -26.52
CA PRO A 92 -9.61 -9.61 -27.84
C PRO A 92 -8.89 -10.97 -27.79
N LYS A 93 -9.25 -11.88 -28.67
CA LYS A 93 -8.50 -13.16 -28.80
C LYS A 93 -7.04 -12.88 -29.21
N PRO A 94 -6.07 -13.64 -28.66
CA PRO A 94 -6.21 -14.86 -27.86
C PRO A 94 -6.50 -14.65 -26.36
N GLY A 95 -6.62 -13.42 -25.86
CA GLY A 95 -6.86 -13.16 -24.44
C GLY A 95 -5.64 -13.49 -23.55
N ASP A 96 -4.46 -13.12 -24.04
CA ASP A 96 -3.19 -13.39 -23.35
C ASP A 96 -2.86 -12.38 -22.24
N TRP A 97 -1.82 -12.71 -21.46
CA TRP A 97 -1.37 -11.88 -20.34
C TRP A 97 -0.94 -10.48 -20.77
N ARG A 98 -0.27 -10.37 -21.92
CA ARG A 98 0.19 -9.07 -22.43
C ARG A 98 -0.97 -8.16 -22.77
N GLN A 99 -2.00 -8.69 -23.46
CA GLN A 99 -3.22 -7.95 -23.76
C GLN A 99 -3.92 -7.46 -22.49
N PHE A 100 -3.96 -8.34 -21.47
CA PHE A 100 -4.51 -7.98 -20.16
C PHE A 100 -3.71 -6.85 -19.50
N CYS A 101 -2.38 -6.95 -19.43
CA CYS A 101 -1.53 -5.92 -18.84
C CYS A 101 -1.65 -4.57 -19.55
N ILE A 102 -1.73 -4.57 -20.90
CA ILE A 102 -1.97 -3.36 -21.68
C ILE A 102 -3.33 -2.74 -21.33
N GLN A 103 -4.38 -3.55 -21.26
CA GLN A 103 -5.72 -3.07 -20.94
C GLN A 103 -5.81 -2.55 -19.50
N ALA A 104 -5.24 -3.27 -18.54
CA ALA A 104 -5.17 -2.86 -17.14
C ALA A 104 -4.40 -1.54 -16.96
N SER A 105 -3.27 -1.39 -17.65
CA SER A 105 -2.48 -0.16 -17.66
C SER A 105 -3.26 1.04 -18.22
N ARG A 106 -4.01 0.84 -19.30
CA ARG A 106 -4.86 1.87 -19.92
C ARG A 106 -6.01 2.30 -19.00
N ILE A 107 -6.64 1.34 -18.31
CA ILE A 107 -7.69 1.63 -17.33
C ILE A 107 -7.11 2.42 -16.16
N HIS A 108 -5.98 1.98 -15.63
CA HIS A 108 -5.31 2.65 -14.51
C HIS A 108 -4.88 4.08 -14.85
N ALA A 109 -4.34 4.30 -16.05
CA ALA A 109 -3.83 5.59 -16.50
C ALA A 109 -4.91 6.69 -16.61
N ARG A 110 -6.15 6.32 -16.89
CA ARG A 110 -7.24 7.29 -17.03
C ARG A 110 -7.55 7.96 -15.69
N PRO A 111 -7.69 9.29 -15.62
CA PRO A 111 -8.15 9.94 -14.40
C PRO A 111 -9.58 9.51 -14.08
N LEU A 112 -9.94 9.53 -12.79
CA LEU A 112 -11.32 9.41 -12.32
C LEU A 112 -12.01 10.78 -12.43
N ASP A 113 -13.33 10.76 -12.65
CA ASP A 113 -14.17 11.95 -12.57
C ASP A 113 -14.31 12.36 -11.10
N LEU A 114 -13.72 13.52 -10.74
CA LEU A 114 -13.71 14.01 -9.36
C LEU A 114 -15.08 14.55 -8.90
N ASP A 115 -16.03 14.75 -9.81
CA ASP A 115 -17.39 15.16 -9.50
C ASP A 115 -18.32 13.97 -9.20
N ARG A 116 -17.78 12.73 -9.26
CA ARG A 116 -18.45 11.47 -8.93
C ARG A 116 -17.75 10.74 -7.78
N PRO A 117 -18.31 9.66 -7.25
CA PRO A 117 -17.60 8.77 -6.33
C PRO A 117 -16.28 8.27 -6.95
N LEU A 118 -15.20 8.34 -6.18
CA LEU A 118 -13.81 8.20 -6.66
C LEU A 118 -13.40 6.74 -6.87
N TRP A 119 -14.20 5.96 -7.59
CA TRP A 119 -13.92 4.57 -7.90
C TRP A 119 -14.56 4.11 -9.21
N GLU A 120 -13.98 3.10 -9.82
CA GLU A 120 -14.52 2.35 -10.96
C GLU A 120 -14.15 0.87 -10.81
N ILE A 121 -15.03 -0.03 -11.20
CA ILE A 121 -14.77 -1.46 -11.28
C ILE A 121 -14.94 -1.90 -12.74
N TYR A 122 -13.98 -2.68 -13.24
CA TYR A 122 -14.04 -3.30 -14.56
C TYR A 122 -14.06 -4.81 -14.41
N VAL A 123 -15.11 -5.44 -14.91
CA VAL A 123 -15.16 -6.89 -15.09
C VAL A 123 -14.61 -7.19 -16.48
N ILE A 124 -13.51 -7.93 -16.54
CA ILE A 124 -12.81 -8.25 -17.79
C ILE A 124 -12.91 -9.74 -18.03
N GLU A 125 -13.59 -10.11 -19.12
CA GLU A 125 -13.71 -11.49 -19.58
C GLU A 125 -12.71 -11.82 -20.69
N GLY A 126 -12.61 -13.11 -21.05
CA GLY A 126 -11.76 -13.58 -22.14
C GLY A 126 -10.30 -13.78 -21.74
N LEU A 127 -10.05 -14.14 -20.48
CA LEU A 127 -8.75 -14.53 -19.98
C LEU A 127 -8.51 -16.03 -20.22
N ASP A 128 -8.23 -16.41 -21.47
CA ASP A 128 -8.24 -17.81 -21.89
C ASP A 128 -6.84 -18.41 -22.09
N GLY A 129 -5.80 -17.60 -22.12
CA GLY A 129 -4.52 -18.05 -22.65
C GLY A 129 -3.31 -17.78 -21.76
N PHE A 130 -3.42 -17.62 -20.44
CA PHE A 130 -2.25 -17.30 -19.65
C PHE A 130 -2.26 -17.86 -18.21
N LEU A 131 -1.05 -18.04 -17.70
CA LEU A 131 -0.79 -18.63 -16.37
C LEU A 131 -1.46 -20.02 -16.26
N ASP A 132 -1.47 -20.59 -15.09
CA ASP A 132 -2.19 -21.83 -14.78
C ASP A 132 -3.68 -21.57 -14.53
N LEU A 133 -4.28 -20.63 -15.26
CA LEU A 133 -5.68 -20.25 -15.11
C LEU A 133 -6.55 -21.09 -16.04
N PRO A 134 -7.67 -21.64 -15.56
CA PRO A 134 -8.61 -22.35 -16.41
C PRO A 134 -9.24 -21.39 -17.42
N ALA A 135 -9.54 -21.92 -18.61
CA ALA A 135 -10.27 -21.21 -19.63
C ALA A 135 -11.58 -20.63 -19.06
N GLY A 136 -11.95 -19.43 -19.51
CA GLY A 136 -13.12 -18.72 -19.00
C GLY A 136 -12.89 -17.99 -17.68
N SER A 137 -11.66 -17.88 -17.18
CA SER A 137 -11.34 -17.01 -16.04
C SER A 137 -11.66 -15.55 -16.39
N PHE A 138 -12.05 -14.77 -15.38
CA PHE A 138 -12.31 -13.34 -15.53
C PHE A 138 -11.57 -12.54 -14.46
N ALA A 139 -11.33 -11.27 -14.73
CA ALA A 139 -10.70 -10.35 -13.78
C ALA A 139 -11.67 -9.27 -13.32
N LEU A 140 -11.48 -8.84 -12.07
CA LEU A 140 -12.07 -7.64 -11.49
C LEU A 140 -10.97 -6.63 -11.23
N LEU A 141 -10.97 -5.51 -11.94
CA LEU A 141 -10.09 -4.38 -11.69
C LEU A 141 -10.87 -3.34 -10.87
N THR A 142 -10.49 -3.18 -9.62
CA THR A 142 -11.07 -2.16 -8.73
C THR A 142 -10.13 -0.98 -8.67
N LYS A 143 -10.48 0.09 -9.38
CA LYS A 143 -9.72 1.33 -9.43
C LYS A 143 -10.33 2.35 -8.49
N MET A 144 -9.51 2.95 -7.66
CA MET A 144 -9.90 3.95 -6.68
C MET A 144 -8.87 5.05 -6.60
N HIS A 145 -9.32 6.26 -6.31
CA HIS A 145 -8.42 7.34 -5.94
C HIS A 145 -7.91 7.16 -4.51
N HIS A 146 -6.63 7.42 -4.26
CA HIS A 146 -6.02 7.22 -2.93
C HIS A 146 -6.72 8.02 -1.83
N ALA A 147 -7.27 9.19 -2.15
CA ALA A 147 -8.07 9.99 -1.21
C ALA A 147 -9.35 9.30 -0.71
N ALA A 148 -9.85 8.27 -1.42
CA ALA A 148 -11.00 7.48 -1.01
C ALA A 148 -10.61 6.15 -0.35
N ILE A 149 -9.31 5.84 -0.29
CA ILE A 149 -8.76 4.65 0.36
C ILE A 149 -8.26 5.10 1.74
N ASP A 150 -9.09 4.98 2.75
CA ASP A 150 -8.59 5.05 4.12
C ASP A 150 -7.67 3.83 4.37
N VAL A 151 -6.58 4.03 5.12
CA VAL A 151 -5.63 2.95 5.46
C VAL A 151 -6.36 1.77 6.13
N GLU A 152 -7.42 2.06 6.88
CA GLU A 152 -8.32 1.05 7.45
C GLU A 152 -9.30 0.47 6.41
N ASN A 153 -9.71 1.24 5.39
CA ASN A 153 -10.73 0.88 4.41
C ASN A 153 -10.15 0.21 3.15
N GLY A 154 -8.87 0.31 2.85
CA GLY A 154 -8.27 -0.32 1.67
C GLY A 154 -8.46 -1.83 1.61
N ASN A 155 -8.32 -2.51 2.74
CA ASN A 155 -8.65 -3.94 2.89
C ASN A 155 -10.16 -4.20 2.97
N GLN A 156 -10.96 -3.21 3.35
CA GLN A 156 -12.41 -3.38 3.52
C GLN A 156 -13.11 -3.58 2.18
N ILE A 157 -12.65 -2.97 1.08
CA ILE A 157 -13.24 -3.19 -0.24
C ILE A 157 -13.02 -4.61 -0.72
N THR A 158 -11.80 -5.14 -0.59
CA THR A 158 -11.54 -6.54 -0.93
C THR A 158 -12.39 -7.46 -0.06
N THR A 159 -12.46 -7.22 1.24
CA THR A 159 -13.29 -8.02 2.17
C THR A 159 -14.78 -7.85 1.86
N LEU A 160 -15.22 -6.64 1.50
CA LEU A 160 -16.62 -6.37 1.18
C LEU A 160 -17.08 -7.10 -0.08
N LEU A 161 -16.25 -7.10 -1.12
CA LEU A 161 -16.61 -7.68 -2.42
C LEU A 161 -16.57 -9.21 -2.41
N HIS A 162 -15.96 -9.85 -1.42
CA HIS A 162 -15.73 -11.29 -1.43
C HIS A 162 -16.45 -12.01 -0.29
N ASP A 163 -16.75 -13.27 -0.55
CA ASP A 163 -17.21 -14.25 0.42
C ASP A 163 -16.05 -15.18 0.81
N LEU A 164 -16.17 -15.82 1.97
CA LEU A 164 -15.21 -16.85 2.44
C LEU A 164 -15.57 -18.24 1.90
N ASP A 165 -16.79 -18.40 1.40
CA ASP A 165 -17.32 -19.67 0.91
C ASP A 165 -17.68 -19.61 -0.58
N ALA A 166 -17.59 -20.74 -1.25
CA ALA A 166 -18.01 -20.87 -2.65
C ALA A 166 -19.54 -20.78 -2.83
N THR A 167 -20.30 -21.02 -1.77
CA THR A 167 -21.75 -20.87 -1.80
C THR A 167 -22.12 -19.42 -1.54
N PRO A 168 -22.61 -18.68 -2.53
CA PRO A 168 -23.00 -17.29 -2.33
C PRO A 168 -24.08 -17.17 -1.26
N ALA A 169 -23.89 -16.30 -0.28
CA ALA A 169 -24.92 -15.99 0.68
C ALA A 169 -26.11 -15.33 -0.04
N ALA A 170 -27.32 -15.77 0.27
CA ALA A 170 -28.50 -15.07 -0.20
C ALA A 170 -28.52 -13.67 0.42
N HIS A 171 -28.46 -12.65 -0.43
CA HIS A 171 -28.53 -11.26 0.03
C HIS A 171 -29.96 -10.77 -0.07
N ALA A 172 -30.42 -10.13 1.01
CA ALA A 172 -31.66 -9.36 0.94
C ALA A 172 -31.54 -8.24 -0.12
N PRO A 173 -32.61 -7.91 -0.83
CA PRO A 173 -32.61 -6.76 -1.71
C PRO A 173 -32.13 -5.52 -0.94
N PRO A 174 -31.28 -4.66 -1.56
CA PRO A 174 -30.81 -3.45 -0.90
C PRO A 174 -32.00 -2.57 -0.50
N ALA A 175 -31.94 -1.99 0.69
CA ALA A 175 -32.93 -1.03 1.13
C ALA A 175 -32.95 0.20 0.21
N PRO A 176 -34.10 0.86 0.01
CA PRO A 176 -34.15 2.11 -0.71
C PRO A 176 -33.23 3.14 -0.09
N TRP A 177 -32.28 3.64 -0.86
CA TRP A 177 -31.33 4.64 -0.40
C TRP A 177 -31.69 6.01 -0.98
N PHE A 178 -31.66 7.02 -0.13
CA PHE A 178 -31.91 8.41 -0.51
C PHE A 178 -30.74 9.26 -0.09
N ALA A 179 -30.19 10.02 -1.05
CA ALA A 179 -29.07 10.92 -0.81
C ALA A 179 -29.45 12.04 0.16
N GLU A 180 -28.60 12.31 1.15
CA GLU A 180 -28.74 13.49 2.00
C GLU A 180 -28.44 14.75 1.20
N ARG A 181 -29.24 15.80 1.38
CA ARG A 181 -29.02 17.08 0.70
C ARG A 181 -27.68 17.68 1.11
N PRO A 182 -26.82 18.05 0.15
CA PRO A 182 -25.53 18.66 0.46
C PRO A 182 -25.73 20.04 1.12
N PRO A 183 -24.78 20.48 1.99
CA PRO A 183 -24.86 21.79 2.60
C PRO A 183 -24.76 22.90 1.56
N GLY A 184 -25.51 23.97 1.77
CA GLY A 184 -25.42 25.14 0.90
C GLY A 184 -24.02 25.78 0.92
N MET A 185 -23.62 26.33 -0.21
CA MET A 185 -22.30 26.96 -0.45
C MET A 185 -21.91 27.96 0.65
N VAL A 186 -22.84 28.84 1.05
CA VAL A 186 -22.61 29.85 2.09
C VAL A 186 -22.22 29.24 3.42
N ARG A 187 -22.86 28.10 3.80
CA ARG A 187 -22.54 27.39 5.05
C ARG A 187 -21.13 26.79 4.98
N MET A 188 -20.75 26.26 3.83
CA MET A 188 -19.41 25.68 3.61
C MET A 188 -18.32 26.77 3.70
N VAL A 189 -18.50 27.90 3.01
CA VAL A 189 -17.56 29.03 3.05
C VAL A 189 -17.43 29.58 4.48
N ARG A 190 -18.55 29.83 5.17
CA ARG A 190 -18.51 30.33 6.55
C ARG A 190 -17.76 29.36 7.50
N ARG A 191 -17.99 28.05 7.34
CA ARG A 191 -17.30 27.03 8.13
C ARG A 191 -15.80 26.97 7.78
N GLY A 192 -15.46 27.08 6.49
CA GLY A 192 -14.07 27.11 6.02
C GLY A 192 -13.29 28.31 6.56
N VAL A 193 -13.89 29.50 6.54
CA VAL A 193 -13.29 30.71 7.12
C VAL A 193 -13.09 30.53 8.64
N ALA A 194 -14.11 30.06 9.37
CA ALA A 194 -13.99 29.84 10.80
C ALA A 194 -12.93 28.79 11.14
N HIS A 195 -12.83 27.71 10.34
CA HIS A 195 -11.82 26.66 10.52
C HIS A 195 -10.41 27.16 10.23
N SER A 196 -10.22 27.93 9.16
CA SER A 196 -8.92 28.51 8.79
C SER A 196 -8.42 29.51 9.84
N LEU A 197 -9.30 30.37 10.37
CA LEU A 197 -8.97 31.30 11.44
C LEU A 197 -8.65 30.53 12.76
N GLY A 198 -9.42 29.50 13.09
CA GLY A 198 -9.18 28.66 14.25
C GLY A 198 -7.90 27.81 14.10
N ALA A 199 -7.55 27.40 12.89
CA ALA A 199 -6.30 26.66 12.61
C ALA A 199 -5.08 27.56 12.82
N ALA A 200 -5.12 28.82 12.34
CA ALA A 200 -4.05 29.79 12.56
C ALA A 200 -3.81 30.04 14.05
N ALA A 201 -4.89 30.19 14.85
CA ALA A 201 -4.80 30.39 16.30
C ALA A 201 -4.26 29.12 17.02
N ARG A 202 -4.63 27.93 16.56
CA ARG A 202 -4.15 26.64 17.12
C ARG A 202 -2.70 26.33 16.77
N LEU A 203 -2.22 26.78 15.60
CA LEU A 203 -0.82 26.60 15.17
C LEU A 203 0.15 27.50 15.96
N ALA A 204 -0.28 28.64 16.49
CA ALA A 204 0.60 29.58 17.18
C ALA A 204 1.29 28.98 18.43
N GLY A 205 0.62 28.10 19.16
CA GLY A 205 1.17 27.45 20.37
C GLY A 205 1.98 26.17 20.09
N PRO A 206 1.44 25.18 19.36
CA PRO A 206 2.16 23.94 19.02
C PRO A 206 3.30 24.17 18.05
N LEU A 207 3.16 25.10 17.08
CA LEU A 207 4.23 25.41 16.12
C LEU A 207 5.46 25.99 16.84
N GLY A 208 5.28 26.87 17.82
CA GLY A 208 6.38 27.38 18.65
C GLY A 208 7.06 26.28 19.48
N ARG A 209 6.29 25.29 19.97
CA ARG A 209 6.84 24.13 20.70
C ARG A 209 7.47 23.11 19.77
N ALA A 210 6.84 22.84 18.62
CA ALA A 210 7.37 21.94 17.60
C ALA A 210 8.63 22.53 16.95
N LEU A 211 8.67 23.83 16.64
CA LEU A 211 9.88 24.49 16.16
C LEU A 211 11.02 24.44 17.17
N ARG A 212 10.75 24.64 18.47
CA ARG A 212 11.77 24.53 19.51
C ARG A 212 12.28 23.11 19.72
N ARG A 213 11.45 22.08 19.56
CA ARG A 213 11.84 20.66 19.74
C ARG A 213 12.35 20.04 18.45
N ALA A 214 11.77 20.39 17.32
CA ALA A 214 12.17 19.88 16.02
C ALA A 214 13.36 20.63 15.40
N ALA A 215 13.65 21.86 15.83
CA ALA A 215 14.78 22.63 15.32
C ALA A 215 16.12 21.87 15.46
N PRO A 216 16.49 21.24 16.58
CA PRO A 216 17.74 20.48 16.66
C PRO A 216 17.69 19.19 15.82
N VAL A 217 16.53 18.55 15.70
CA VAL A 217 16.32 17.33 14.88
C VAL A 217 16.22 17.71 13.40
N ALA A 218 15.51 18.78 13.06
CA ALA A 218 15.45 19.32 11.70
C ALA A 218 16.80 19.90 11.25
N LEU A 219 17.58 20.50 12.16
CA LEU A 219 18.95 20.95 11.89
C LEU A 219 19.90 19.76 11.74
N SER A 220 19.75 18.65 12.52
CA SER A 220 20.56 17.45 12.33
C SER A 220 20.17 16.70 11.05
N LEU A 221 18.89 16.59 10.72
CA LEU A 221 18.41 16.02 9.45
C LEU A 221 18.73 16.93 8.27
N ALA A 222 18.58 18.23 8.40
CA ALA A 222 19.03 19.20 7.39
C ALA A 222 20.57 19.25 7.33
N GLY A 223 21.26 19.10 8.45
CA GLY A 223 22.70 18.96 8.51
C GLY A 223 23.17 17.67 7.84
N ASP A 224 22.56 16.51 8.12
CA ASP A 224 22.86 15.26 7.41
C ASP A 224 22.45 15.32 5.92
N LEU A 225 21.35 15.98 5.59
CA LEU A 225 20.88 16.14 4.20
C LEU A 225 21.71 17.19 3.41
N LEU A 226 22.16 18.29 4.08
CA LEU A 226 22.90 19.41 3.46
C LEU A 226 24.42 19.28 3.63
N LEU A 227 24.91 18.72 4.75
CA LEU A 227 26.33 18.63 5.06
C LEU A 227 26.94 17.26 4.73
N ARG A 228 26.13 16.22 4.59
CA ARG A 228 26.49 14.92 4.01
C ARG A 228 25.52 14.60 2.91
N PRO A 229 25.56 15.27 1.76
CA PRO A 229 24.80 14.87 0.60
C PRO A 229 25.38 13.51 0.14
N HIS A 230 24.84 12.41 0.61
CA HIS A 230 24.88 11.17 -0.14
C HIS A 230 24.02 11.48 -1.37
N LYS A 231 24.64 12.10 -2.37
CA LYS A 231 24.01 12.36 -3.65
C LYS A 231 23.68 11.00 -4.23
N LEU A 232 22.41 10.61 -4.09
CA LEU A 232 21.92 9.45 -4.80
C LEU A 232 22.18 9.65 -6.29
N PRO A 233 22.63 8.64 -7.02
CA PRO A 233 22.81 8.73 -8.46
C PRO A 233 21.47 9.04 -9.11
N VAL A 234 21.47 9.77 -10.20
CA VAL A 234 20.26 9.99 -11.00
C VAL A 234 20.15 8.85 -11.99
N THR A 235 18.97 8.25 -12.09
CA THR A 235 18.66 7.21 -13.07
C THR A 235 17.49 7.65 -13.95
N ARG A 236 17.19 6.87 -15.01
CA ARG A 236 16.00 7.08 -15.85
C ARG A 236 14.71 7.19 -15.05
N PHE A 237 14.58 6.47 -13.93
CA PHE A 237 13.39 6.48 -13.08
C PHE A 237 13.18 7.78 -12.31
N ASN A 238 14.14 8.68 -12.29
CA ASN A 238 14.05 10.00 -11.65
C ASN A 238 13.61 11.12 -12.62
N SER A 239 13.05 10.76 -13.76
CA SER A 239 12.54 11.70 -14.76
C SER A 239 11.05 12.05 -14.56
N VAL A 240 10.55 12.89 -15.44
CA VAL A 240 9.11 13.22 -15.53
C VAL A 240 8.38 11.99 -16.09
N VAL A 241 7.24 11.69 -15.50
CA VAL A 241 6.40 10.57 -15.96
C VAL A 241 5.44 11.03 -17.05
N SER A 242 5.12 10.13 -17.98
CA SER A 242 4.09 10.32 -19.00
C SER A 242 2.78 9.62 -18.57
N PRO A 243 1.64 9.91 -19.20
CA PRO A 243 0.39 9.19 -18.94
C PRO A 243 0.39 7.75 -19.46
N HIS A 244 1.39 7.34 -20.23
CA HIS A 244 1.47 6.01 -20.86
C HIS A 244 1.95 4.96 -19.85
N ARG A 245 1.08 4.52 -18.97
CA ARG A 245 1.43 3.51 -17.96
C ARG A 245 1.77 2.16 -18.60
N VAL A 246 2.76 1.50 -17.99
CA VAL A 246 3.11 0.11 -18.24
C VAL A 246 3.12 -0.65 -16.93
N PHE A 247 2.73 -1.92 -17.01
CA PHE A 247 2.54 -2.79 -15.86
C PHE A 247 2.84 -4.23 -16.27
N GLU A 248 3.50 -4.94 -15.38
CA GLU A 248 3.76 -6.37 -15.50
C GLU A 248 3.85 -7.00 -14.12
N THR A 249 3.84 -8.33 -14.02
CA THR A 249 3.91 -9.01 -12.72
C THR A 249 4.69 -10.31 -12.78
N ARG A 250 5.17 -10.75 -11.61
CA ARG A 250 5.67 -12.10 -11.39
C ARG A 250 5.15 -12.66 -10.08
N ARG A 251 4.74 -13.92 -10.14
CA ARG A 251 4.16 -14.67 -9.02
C ARG A 251 5.15 -15.67 -8.46
N PHE A 252 5.23 -15.75 -7.13
CA PHE A 252 6.13 -16.61 -6.37
C PHE A 252 5.37 -17.27 -5.23
N THR A 253 5.93 -18.31 -4.61
CA THR A 253 5.37 -18.88 -3.41
C THR A 253 5.92 -18.23 -2.15
N LEU A 254 5.09 -18.14 -1.13
CA LEU A 254 5.51 -17.63 0.17
C LEU A 254 6.59 -18.53 0.81
N ASP A 255 6.55 -19.85 0.55
CA ASP A 255 7.50 -20.80 1.13
C ASP A 255 8.91 -20.67 0.52
N GLU A 256 9.01 -20.36 -0.77
CA GLU A 256 10.28 -20.00 -1.40
C GLU A 256 10.86 -18.72 -0.76
N PHE A 257 10.05 -17.71 -0.51
CA PHE A 257 10.49 -16.52 0.23
C PHE A 257 10.91 -16.81 1.68
N LYS A 258 10.25 -17.76 2.35
CA LYS A 258 10.68 -18.23 3.68
C LYS A 258 12.04 -18.93 3.61
N THR A 259 12.33 -19.67 2.55
CA THR A 259 13.63 -20.29 2.30
C THR A 259 14.71 -19.21 2.13
N ILE A 260 14.46 -18.22 1.27
CA ILE A 260 15.38 -17.10 1.02
C ILE A 260 15.71 -16.37 2.33
N ARG A 261 14.71 -15.94 3.08
CA ARG A 261 14.95 -15.20 4.33
C ARG A 261 15.74 -16.04 5.34
N GLY A 262 15.55 -17.36 5.35
CA GLY A 262 16.25 -18.29 6.24
C GLY A 262 17.78 -18.34 6.00
N ALA A 263 18.26 -17.90 4.84
CA ALA A 263 19.68 -17.86 4.52
C ALA A 263 20.45 -16.76 5.27
N VAL A 264 19.77 -15.72 5.76
CA VAL A 264 20.37 -14.64 6.57
C VAL A 264 19.65 -14.58 7.91
N ALA A 265 20.40 -14.70 9.01
CA ALA A 265 19.85 -14.72 10.36
C ALA A 265 19.14 -13.38 10.67
N GLY A 266 17.87 -13.45 11.09
CA GLY A 266 17.07 -12.29 11.42
C GLY A 266 16.36 -11.61 10.24
N ALA A 267 16.69 -11.97 9.00
CA ALA A 267 16.07 -11.37 7.82
C ALA A 267 14.55 -11.63 7.77
N SER A 268 13.81 -10.66 7.28
CA SER A 268 12.36 -10.71 7.07
C SER A 268 12.02 -11.09 5.62
N ILE A 269 10.75 -11.44 5.36
CA ILE A 269 10.25 -11.61 3.98
C ILE A 269 10.37 -10.29 3.22
N ASN A 270 10.14 -9.16 3.89
CA ASN A 270 10.27 -7.85 3.28
C ASN A 270 11.71 -7.57 2.81
N ASP A 271 12.73 -7.96 3.60
CA ASP A 271 14.13 -7.84 3.19
C ASP A 271 14.43 -8.68 1.94
N ALA A 272 13.87 -9.89 1.87
CA ALA A 272 14.02 -10.75 0.69
C ALA A 272 13.34 -10.14 -0.55
N VAL A 273 12.16 -9.54 -0.41
CA VAL A 273 11.49 -8.81 -1.50
C VAL A 273 12.32 -7.62 -1.97
N LEU A 274 12.85 -6.83 -1.04
CA LEU A 274 13.73 -5.69 -1.37
C LEU A 274 14.99 -6.16 -2.12
N ALA A 275 15.58 -7.30 -1.72
CA ALA A 275 16.73 -7.88 -2.38
C ALA A 275 16.43 -8.35 -3.81
N VAL A 276 15.24 -8.94 -4.04
CA VAL A 276 14.77 -9.33 -5.37
C VAL A 276 14.58 -8.10 -6.27
N CYS A 277 13.90 -7.05 -5.75
CA CYS A 277 13.72 -5.80 -6.49
C CYS A 277 15.06 -5.11 -6.80
N GLY A 278 15.99 -5.09 -5.85
CA GLY A 278 17.35 -4.55 -6.03
C GLY A 278 18.13 -5.29 -7.11
N GLY A 279 18.05 -6.63 -7.11
CA GLY A 279 18.71 -7.44 -8.14
C GLY A 279 18.09 -7.27 -9.53
N ALA A 280 16.76 -7.09 -9.62
CA ALA A 280 16.11 -6.79 -10.89
C ALA A 280 16.52 -5.43 -11.45
N LEU A 281 16.56 -4.40 -10.59
CA LEU A 281 17.03 -3.06 -10.96
C LEU A 281 18.49 -3.07 -11.43
N ARG A 282 19.36 -3.79 -10.72
CA ARG A 282 20.76 -3.96 -11.10
C ARG A 282 20.86 -4.53 -12.51
N ARG A 283 20.21 -5.66 -12.81
CA ARG A 283 20.23 -6.32 -14.12
C ARG A 283 19.67 -5.43 -15.23
N TYR A 284 18.59 -4.73 -14.94
CA TYR A 284 17.95 -3.88 -15.93
C TYR A 284 18.78 -2.65 -16.29
N LEU A 285 19.36 -1.97 -15.30
CA LEU A 285 20.21 -0.81 -15.55
C LEU A 285 21.56 -1.23 -16.19
N ASP A 286 22.08 -2.40 -15.83
CA ASP A 286 23.28 -2.96 -16.45
C ASP A 286 23.07 -3.26 -17.94
N LEU A 287 21.90 -3.80 -18.33
CA LEU A 287 21.52 -4.03 -19.72
C LEU A 287 21.65 -2.76 -20.58
N TYR A 288 21.31 -1.60 -20.00
CA TYR A 288 21.38 -0.31 -20.68
C TYR A 288 22.69 0.46 -20.42
N GLY A 289 23.64 -0.10 -19.71
CA GLY A 289 24.87 0.61 -19.31
C GLY A 289 24.64 1.80 -18.38
N GLU A 290 23.52 1.79 -17.64
CA GLU A 290 23.10 2.87 -16.76
C GLU A 290 23.22 2.51 -15.26
N LEU A 291 23.83 1.37 -14.93
CA LEU A 291 24.00 0.94 -13.55
C LEU A 291 25.01 1.85 -12.84
N PRO A 292 24.62 2.60 -11.80
CA PRO A 292 25.56 3.43 -11.04
C PRO A 292 26.49 2.61 -10.16
N ASP A 293 27.67 3.15 -9.84
CA ASP A 293 28.63 2.54 -8.90
C ASP A 293 28.12 2.52 -7.44
N SER A 294 27.14 3.34 -7.12
CA SER A 294 26.53 3.42 -5.78
C SER A 294 25.13 2.81 -5.76
N SER A 295 24.76 2.30 -4.57
CA SER A 295 23.46 1.66 -4.40
C SER A 295 22.29 2.59 -4.69
N LEU A 296 21.29 2.08 -5.40
CA LEU A 296 19.98 2.70 -5.51
C LEU A 296 19.23 2.60 -4.18
N ALA A 297 18.29 3.52 -3.96
CA ALA A 297 17.43 3.53 -2.79
C ALA A 297 15.96 3.44 -3.16
N ALA A 298 15.19 2.74 -2.35
CA ALA A 298 13.74 2.70 -2.41
C ALA A 298 13.11 3.41 -1.21
N MET A 299 11.92 4.00 -1.41
CA MET A 299 10.99 4.32 -0.33
C MET A 299 10.13 3.09 -0.06
N ALA A 300 10.14 2.61 1.18
CA ALA A 300 9.33 1.47 1.59
C ALA A 300 8.52 1.81 2.85
N PRO A 301 7.23 1.39 2.94
CA PRO A 301 6.45 1.56 4.15
C PRO A 301 6.82 0.49 5.18
N PHE A 302 6.96 0.93 6.43
CA PHE A 302 7.22 0.06 7.57
C PHE A 302 6.21 0.34 8.69
N TYR A 303 5.73 -0.71 9.34
CA TYR A 303 4.89 -0.59 10.51
C TYR A 303 5.76 -0.52 11.77
N VAL A 304 5.71 0.62 12.45
CA VAL A 304 6.37 0.79 13.76
C VAL A 304 5.46 0.23 14.85
N ARG A 305 5.93 -0.81 15.53
CA ARG A 305 5.19 -1.37 16.67
C ARG A 305 5.31 -0.42 17.87
N PRO A 306 4.19 -0.01 18.50
CA PRO A 306 4.25 0.84 19.69
C PRO A 306 5.02 0.16 20.83
N PRO A 307 5.60 0.95 21.76
CA PRO A 307 6.28 0.42 22.93
C PRO A 307 5.41 -0.54 23.73
N ALA A 308 5.98 -1.60 24.27
CA ALA A 308 5.28 -2.55 25.13
C ALA A 308 4.68 -1.81 26.35
N GLY A 309 3.36 -1.83 26.52
CA GLY A 309 2.63 -1.15 27.60
C GLY A 309 1.62 -0.09 27.14
N SER A 310 1.57 0.27 25.86
CA SER A 310 0.56 1.17 25.31
C SER A 310 -0.67 0.37 24.85
N ALA A 311 -1.69 0.31 25.68
CA ALA A 311 -2.90 -0.50 25.44
C ALA A 311 -3.81 0.00 24.28
N THR A 312 -3.49 1.12 23.64
CA THR A 312 -4.38 1.80 22.67
C THR A 312 -3.66 2.24 21.38
N ALA A 313 -2.41 1.85 21.16
CA ALA A 313 -1.66 2.33 20.01
C ALA A 313 -1.77 1.34 18.84
N THR A 314 -2.45 1.76 17.77
CA THR A 314 -2.38 1.13 16.44
C THR A 314 -0.97 1.21 15.88
N PRO A 315 -0.50 0.19 15.13
CA PRO A 315 0.78 0.27 14.43
C PRO A 315 0.82 1.48 13.51
N GLU A 316 1.83 2.31 13.63
CA GLU A 316 1.98 3.52 12.84
C GLU A 316 2.78 3.20 11.56
N LEU A 317 2.23 3.60 10.40
CA LEU A 317 2.89 3.43 9.12
C LEU A 317 3.89 4.57 8.93
N THR A 318 5.16 4.24 8.75
CA THR A 318 6.21 5.21 8.43
C THR A 318 6.90 4.83 7.12
N TRP A 319 7.42 5.83 6.41
CA TRP A 319 8.19 5.63 5.19
C TRP A 319 9.67 5.67 5.49
N LEU A 320 10.38 4.62 5.11
CA LEU A 320 11.84 4.54 5.25
C LEU A 320 12.51 4.52 3.89
N ARG A 321 13.63 5.23 3.79
CA ARG A 321 14.54 5.09 2.66
C ARG A 321 15.51 3.94 2.94
N VAL A 322 15.50 2.94 2.07
CA VAL A 322 16.33 1.75 2.17
C VAL A 322 17.22 1.65 0.95
N ALA A 323 18.53 1.49 1.15
CA ALA A 323 19.45 1.18 0.06
C ALA A 323 19.27 -0.29 -0.37
N LEU A 324 19.16 -0.53 -1.69
CA LEU A 324 18.80 -1.82 -2.27
C LEU A 324 20.00 -2.73 -2.58
N GLY A 325 21.23 -2.26 -2.33
CA GLY A 325 22.46 -3.03 -2.62
C GLY A 325 22.61 -3.33 -4.12
N THR A 326 22.21 -2.41 -5.01
CA THR A 326 22.33 -2.63 -6.46
C THR A 326 23.78 -2.64 -6.95
N ASP A 327 24.71 -2.09 -6.19
CA ASP A 327 26.15 -2.16 -6.33
C ASP A 327 26.75 -3.52 -5.89
N VAL A 328 26.03 -4.29 -5.06
CA VAL A 328 26.45 -5.60 -4.57
C VAL A 328 26.04 -6.70 -5.54
N ALA A 329 27.01 -7.39 -6.15
CA ALA A 329 26.74 -8.44 -7.12
C ALA A 329 26.19 -9.72 -6.49
N ASP A 330 26.78 -10.18 -5.35
CA ASP A 330 26.37 -11.40 -4.66
C ASP A 330 24.96 -11.24 -4.04
N PRO A 331 24.00 -12.14 -4.36
CA PRO A 331 22.62 -12.01 -3.92
C PRO A 331 22.43 -12.16 -2.41
N LEU A 332 23.23 -13.01 -1.72
CA LEU A 332 23.13 -13.20 -0.27
C LEU A 332 23.79 -12.05 0.48
N GLN A 333 24.90 -11.51 -0.02
CA GLN A 333 25.50 -10.30 0.54
C GLN A 333 24.55 -9.11 0.39
N ARG A 334 23.86 -9.00 -0.76
CA ARG A 334 22.82 -7.98 -0.98
C ARG A 334 21.68 -8.11 0.02
N LEU A 335 21.19 -9.32 0.27
CA LEU A 335 20.16 -9.58 1.30
C LEU A 335 20.63 -9.19 2.69
N ALA A 336 21.86 -9.58 3.06
CA ALA A 336 22.45 -9.24 4.36
C ALA A 336 22.65 -7.72 4.52
N PHE A 337 23.08 -7.03 3.47
CA PHE A 337 23.22 -5.58 3.45
C PHE A 337 21.87 -4.89 3.69
N ILE A 338 20.83 -5.29 2.97
CA ILE A 338 19.47 -4.74 3.13
C ILE A 338 18.94 -5.00 4.54
N HIS A 339 19.10 -6.22 5.07
CA HIS A 339 18.70 -6.55 6.43
C HIS A 339 19.39 -5.65 7.47
N GLY A 340 20.67 -5.40 7.31
CA GLY A 340 21.40 -4.46 8.17
C GLY A 340 20.81 -3.03 8.14
N GLN A 341 20.39 -2.57 6.96
CA GLN A 341 19.75 -1.26 6.80
C GLN A 341 18.37 -1.20 7.46
N THR A 342 17.51 -2.20 7.24
CA THR A 342 16.15 -2.23 7.79
C THR A 342 16.16 -2.36 9.30
N ALA A 343 16.99 -3.22 9.87
CA ALA A 343 17.16 -3.39 11.30
C ALA A 343 17.65 -2.09 12.00
N SER A 344 18.61 -1.38 11.39
CA SER A 344 19.10 -0.10 11.89
C SER A 344 18.04 1.00 11.83
N SER A 345 17.27 1.04 10.75
CA SER A 345 16.21 2.04 10.53
C SER A 345 15.01 1.83 11.47
N GLU A 346 14.67 0.59 11.83
CA GLU A 346 13.65 0.31 12.85
C GLU A 346 14.04 0.86 14.23
N HIS A 347 15.32 0.79 14.61
CA HIS A 347 15.80 1.36 15.86
C HIS A 347 15.74 2.89 15.84
N LEU A 348 16.10 3.52 14.71
CA LEU A 348 16.09 4.97 14.56
C LEU A 348 14.66 5.53 14.54
N SER A 349 13.74 4.86 13.86
CA SER A 349 12.31 5.26 13.78
C SER A 349 11.60 5.19 15.13
N ARG A 350 12.02 4.28 16.02
CA ARG A 350 11.52 4.23 17.41
C ARG A 350 12.03 5.38 18.26
N ALA A 351 13.20 5.94 17.93
CA ALA A 351 13.82 7.03 18.68
C ALA A 351 13.33 8.43 18.25
N VAL A 352 12.93 8.58 16.99
CA VAL A 352 12.40 9.84 16.43
C VAL A 352 10.89 9.73 16.40
N GLY A 353 10.20 10.47 17.28
CA GLY A 353 8.74 10.46 17.40
C GLY A 353 8.03 10.81 16.08
N ALA A 354 7.78 9.81 15.24
CA ALA A 354 7.02 9.92 14.00
C ALA A 354 5.63 10.55 14.25
N ARG A 355 5.08 10.33 15.44
CA ARG A 355 3.79 10.83 15.90
C ARG A 355 3.71 12.36 15.91
N GLU A 356 4.76 13.06 16.31
CA GLU A 356 4.76 14.53 16.39
C GLU A 356 4.74 15.19 14.99
N LEU A 357 5.33 14.53 13.97
CA LEU A 357 5.31 15.04 12.59
C LEU A 357 3.94 14.83 11.92
N THR A 358 3.30 13.70 12.18
CA THR A 358 1.96 13.38 11.65
C THR A 358 0.90 14.28 12.29
N GLU A 359 0.97 14.52 13.60
CA GLU A 359 0.06 15.43 14.32
C GLU A 359 0.23 16.89 13.87
N ALA A 360 1.46 17.35 13.56
CA ALA A 360 1.69 18.67 13.00
C ALA A 360 1.08 18.83 11.60
N GLY A 361 1.16 17.79 10.77
CA GLY A 361 0.60 17.77 9.41
C GLY A 361 -0.94 17.84 9.39
N SER A 362 -1.62 17.30 10.40
CA SER A 362 -3.09 17.28 10.47
C SER A 362 -3.74 18.67 10.70
N HIS A 363 -2.96 19.67 11.08
CA HIS A 363 -3.43 21.02 11.41
C HIS A 363 -3.07 22.07 10.34
N VAL A 364 -2.52 21.68 9.21
CA VAL A 364 -2.18 22.60 8.12
C VAL A 364 -3.45 23.12 7.46
N PRO A 365 -3.62 24.44 7.22
CA PRO A 365 -4.76 24.97 6.48
C PRO A 365 -4.83 24.40 5.06
N ALA A 366 -6.03 24.10 4.56
CA ALA A 366 -6.24 23.47 3.26
C ALA A 366 -5.61 24.27 2.10
N ALA A 367 -5.77 25.60 2.09
CA ALA A 367 -5.16 26.49 1.09
C ALA A 367 -3.62 26.42 1.10
N THR A 368 -3.02 26.31 2.29
CA THR A 368 -1.56 26.17 2.44
C THR A 368 -1.10 24.83 1.92
N LEU A 369 -1.82 23.75 2.23
CA LEU A 369 -1.50 22.42 1.74
C LEU A 369 -1.65 22.34 0.22
N ALA A 370 -2.74 22.88 -0.34
CA ALA A 370 -2.95 22.92 -1.78
C ALA A 370 -1.86 23.70 -2.52
N LEU A 371 -1.44 24.85 -1.98
CA LEU A 371 -0.35 25.65 -2.55
C LEU A 371 0.99 24.94 -2.44
N THR A 372 1.31 24.38 -1.26
CA THR A 372 2.56 23.64 -1.05
C THR A 372 2.62 22.37 -1.90
N ALA A 373 1.54 21.63 -2.05
CA ALA A 373 1.48 20.45 -2.91
C ALA A 373 1.73 20.83 -4.39
N LYS A 374 1.13 21.92 -4.89
CA LYS A 374 1.36 22.44 -6.25
C LYS A 374 2.81 22.93 -6.45
N LEU A 375 3.36 23.64 -5.47
CA LEU A 375 4.75 24.14 -5.53
C LEU A 375 5.76 23.00 -5.38
N LEU A 376 5.52 22.07 -4.45
CA LEU A 376 6.38 20.92 -4.23
C LEU A 376 6.34 19.97 -5.44
N GLY A 377 5.18 19.74 -6.05
CA GLY A 377 5.05 18.94 -7.27
C GLY A 377 5.89 19.51 -8.42
N ARG A 378 5.90 20.84 -8.59
CA ARG A 378 6.77 21.52 -9.58
C ARG A 378 8.25 21.48 -9.18
N ALA A 379 8.54 21.62 -7.89
CA ALA A 379 9.91 21.59 -7.38
C ALA A 379 10.49 20.16 -7.41
N THR A 380 9.71 19.13 -7.08
CA THR A 380 10.16 17.73 -7.15
C THR A 380 10.42 17.29 -8.57
N ALA A 381 9.66 17.76 -9.56
CA ALA A 381 9.95 17.53 -10.96
C ALA A 381 11.31 18.13 -11.40
N SER A 382 11.75 19.24 -10.81
CA SER A 382 13.02 19.89 -11.14
C SER A 382 14.18 19.47 -10.21
N ILE A 383 13.92 19.33 -8.91
CA ILE A 383 14.91 18.94 -7.90
C ILE A 383 15.14 17.42 -7.93
N GLY A 384 14.10 16.62 -8.12
CA GLY A 384 14.20 15.16 -8.21
C GLY A 384 15.12 14.67 -9.33
N ARG A 385 15.24 15.47 -10.41
CA ARG A 385 16.21 15.21 -11.49
C ARG A 385 17.67 15.51 -11.10
N ARG A 386 17.91 16.30 -10.07
CA ARG A 386 19.27 16.71 -9.66
C ARG A 386 19.70 16.07 -8.34
N SER A 387 18.75 15.74 -7.50
CA SER A 387 18.98 15.15 -6.18
C SER A 387 17.77 14.30 -5.78
N PRO A 388 17.65 13.07 -6.27
CA PRO A 388 16.51 12.20 -5.97
C PRO A 388 16.46 11.84 -4.49
N LEU A 389 15.24 11.76 -3.95
CA LEU A 389 15.02 11.22 -2.60
C LEU A 389 15.14 9.69 -2.58
N ALA A 390 14.68 9.06 -3.65
CA ALA A 390 14.75 7.63 -3.93
C ALA A 390 14.57 7.39 -5.43
N HIS A 391 14.78 6.15 -5.88
CA HIS A 391 14.68 5.77 -7.29
C HIS A 391 13.36 5.07 -7.60
N CYS A 392 12.79 4.42 -6.59
CA CYS A 392 11.51 3.73 -6.69
C CYS A 392 10.80 3.70 -5.34
N THR A 393 9.53 3.34 -5.39
CA THR A 393 8.74 2.95 -4.21
C THR A 393 8.52 1.45 -4.23
N ILE A 394 8.64 0.79 -3.08
CA ILE A 394 8.29 -0.62 -2.92
C ILE A 394 7.23 -0.68 -1.83
N THR A 395 5.97 -0.92 -2.19
CA THR A 395 4.84 -0.93 -1.27
C THR A 395 4.33 -2.36 -1.05
N ASN A 396 3.87 -2.65 0.15
CA ASN A 396 3.31 -3.94 0.49
C ASN A 396 1.79 -3.81 0.72
N VAL A 397 1.02 -4.60 -0.03
CA VAL A 397 -0.44 -4.68 0.05
C VAL A 397 -0.82 -6.10 0.47
N PRO A 398 -0.88 -6.38 1.78
CA PRO A 398 -1.21 -7.71 2.25
C PRO A 398 -2.67 -8.04 1.94
N GLY A 399 -2.89 -9.19 1.31
CA GLY A 399 -4.21 -9.79 1.15
C GLY A 399 -4.43 -10.91 2.18
N PRO A 400 -5.65 -11.45 2.25
CA PRO A 400 -6.00 -12.52 3.16
C PRO A 400 -5.24 -13.82 2.83
N SER A 401 -4.94 -14.57 3.89
CA SER A 401 -4.27 -15.89 3.79
C SER A 401 -5.21 -17.04 3.49
N VAL A 402 -6.51 -16.75 3.36
CA VAL A 402 -7.56 -17.73 3.07
C VAL A 402 -8.16 -17.48 1.69
N PRO A 403 -8.66 -18.51 1.01
CA PRO A 403 -9.33 -18.34 -0.27
C PRO A 403 -10.54 -17.42 -0.16
N LEU A 404 -10.70 -16.56 -1.16
CA LEU A 404 -11.84 -15.67 -1.32
C LEU A 404 -12.64 -16.03 -2.56
N TYR A 405 -13.93 -15.71 -2.52
CA TYR A 405 -14.87 -16.02 -3.60
C TYR A 405 -15.69 -14.78 -4.00
N LEU A 406 -15.95 -14.64 -5.28
CA LEU A 406 -16.89 -13.66 -5.84
C LEU A 406 -18.01 -14.41 -6.56
N CYS A 407 -19.22 -14.33 -6.03
CA CYS A 407 -20.38 -15.07 -6.58
C CYS A 407 -20.09 -16.59 -6.77
N GLY A 408 -19.32 -17.20 -5.88
CA GLY A 408 -18.89 -18.59 -5.95
C GLY A 408 -17.65 -18.86 -6.78
N ALA A 409 -17.16 -17.92 -7.58
CA ALA A 409 -15.89 -18.04 -8.30
C ALA A 409 -14.70 -17.80 -7.36
N ARG A 410 -13.80 -18.79 -7.26
CA ARG A 410 -12.61 -18.70 -6.41
C ARG A 410 -11.62 -17.69 -6.97
N MET A 411 -11.17 -16.77 -6.15
CA MET A 411 -10.06 -15.91 -6.47
C MET A 411 -8.75 -16.73 -6.51
N THR A 412 -7.99 -16.59 -7.58
CA THR A 412 -6.74 -17.34 -7.81
C THR A 412 -5.53 -16.43 -7.91
N TYR A 413 -5.75 -15.12 -8.07
CA TYR A 413 -4.69 -14.16 -8.28
C TYR A 413 -5.06 -12.80 -7.68
N PHE A 414 -4.07 -12.16 -7.04
CA PHE A 414 -4.18 -10.82 -6.51
C PHE A 414 -2.93 -10.00 -6.81
N SER A 415 -3.09 -8.85 -7.43
CA SER A 415 -2.02 -7.88 -7.65
C SER A 415 -2.55 -6.44 -7.59
N ALA A 416 -1.66 -5.46 -7.73
CA ALA A 416 -2.04 -4.06 -7.73
C ALA A 416 -1.17 -3.24 -8.69
N ILE A 417 -1.78 -2.21 -9.28
CA ILE A 417 -1.10 -1.16 -10.03
C ILE A 417 -1.13 0.09 -9.16
N MET A 418 0.04 0.66 -8.90
CA MET A 418 0.21 1.80 -8.02
C MET A 418 0.52 3.08 -8.78
N PRO A 419 0.21 4.26 -8.20
CA PRO A 419 0.53 5.54 -8.81
C PRO A 419 2.05 5.75 -8.89
N ILE A 420 2.49 6.39 -9.96
CA ILE A 420 3.86 6.90 -10.11
C ILE A 420 3.83 8.41 -10.18
N ALA A 421 4.93 9.07 -9.81
CA ALA A 421 5.06 10.51 -9.77
C ALA A 421 6.35 10.99 -10.42
N ASP A 422 6.41 12.26 -10.78
CA ASP A 422 7.62 12.91 -11.27
C ASP A 422 8.77 12.77 -10.27
N GLY A 423 9.93 12.37 -10.77
CA GLY A 423 11.10 12.10 -9.93
C GLY A 423 11.11 10.71 -9.26
N MET A 424 10.00 9.95 -9.35
CA MET A 424 9.88 8.58 -8.82
C MET A 424 8.97 7.74 -9.74
N GLY A 425 9.44 7.50 -10.96
CA GLY A 425 8.69 6.91 -12.05
C GLY A 425 8.61 5.38 -12.03
N LEU A 426 8.98 4.71 -10.94
CA LEU A 426 8.88 3.27 -10.77
C LEU A 426 8.33 2.92 -9.38
N VAL A 427 7.30 2.07 -9.35
CA VAL A 427 6.73 1.53 -8.12
C VAL A 427 6.61 0.02 -8.24
N PHE A 428 7.03 -0.71 -7.22
CA PHE A 428 6.74 -2.13 -7.08
C PHE A 428 5.59 -2.29 -6.07
N ALA A 429 4.46 -2.79 -6.51
CA ALA A 429 3.43 -3.28 -5.62
C ALA A 429 3.72 -4.73 -5.28
N VAL A 430 3.82 -5.03 -4.00
CA VAL A 430 4.00 -6.39 -3.49
C VAL A 430 2.72 -6.81 -2.82
N THR A 431 2.04 -7.79 -3.40
CA THR A 431 0.78 -8.30 -2.84
C THR A 431 0.99 -9.73 -2.35
N SER A 432 0.28 -10.10 -1.30
CA SER A 432 0.27 -11.48 -0.80
C SER A 432 -1.16 -12.00 -0.73
N TYR A 433 -1.39 -13.23 -1.17
CA TYR A 433 -2.70 -13.86 -1.14
C TYR A 433 -2.56 -15.40 -1.20
N ASP A 434 -3.27 -16.11 -0.35
CA ASP A 434 -3.39 -17.60 -0.35
C ASP A 434 -2.05 -18.30 -0.58
N GLY A 435 -1.02 -17.94 0.21
CA GLY A 435 0.32 -18.53 0.13
C GLY A 435 1.16 -18.11 -1.08
N ARG A 436 0.74 -17.10 -1.83
CA ARG A 436 1.47 -16.54 -2.97
C ARG A 436 1.90 -15.10 -2.68
N ILE A 437 3.01 -14.69 -3.32
CA ILE A 437 3.47 -13.30 -3.36
C ILE A 437 3.56 -12.90 -4.83
N VAL A 438 3.02 -11.73 -5.15
CA VAL A 438 3.12 -11.13 -6.49
C VAL A 438 3.89 -9.84 -6.39
N ILE A 439 4.93 -9.67 -7.21
CA ILE A 439 5.68 -8.44 -7.36
C ILE A 439 5.28 -7.81 -8.69
N SER A 440 4.78 -6.59 -8.62
CA SER A 440 4.16 -5.89 -9.75
C SER A 440 4.82 -4.54 -9.99
N PRO A 441 5.81 -4.45 -10.91
CA PRO A 441 6.35 -3.16 -11.32
C PRO A 441 5.33 -2.37 -12.14
N THR A 442 5.19 -1.09 -11.80
CA THR A 442 4.43 -0.07 -12.54
C THR A 442 5.36 1.08 -12.89
N SER A 443 5.34 1.51 -14.14
CA SER A 443 6.10 2.66 -14.63
C SER A 443 5.37 3.35 -15.79
N CYS A 444 6.04 4.20 -16.55
CA CYS A 444 5.58 4.67 -17.84
C CYS A 444 6.51 4.18 -18.96
N ARG A 445 5.97 4.16 -20.19
CA ARG A 445 6.64 3.57 -21.36
C ARG A 445 8.00 4.20 -21.65
N GLU A 446 8.15 5.48 -21.42
CA GLU A 446 9.37 6.21 -21.68
C GLU A 446 10.51 5.84 -20.72
N LEU A 447 10.16 5.45 -19.48
CA LEU A 447 11.12 5.04 -18.45
C LEU A 447 11.36 3.53 -18.46
N LEU A 448 10.32 2.76 -18.84
CA LEU A 448 10.34 1.30 -18.89
C LEU A 448 9.69 0.82 -20.19
N PRO A 449 10.40 0.90 -21.34
CA PRO A 449 9.85 0.56 -22.66
C PRO A 449 9.50 -0.93 -22.81
N ASP A 450 10.16 -1.79 -22.06
CA ASP A 450 10.09 -3.26 -22.09
C ASP A 450 9.75 -3.87 -20.72
N PRO A 451 8.53 -3.66 -20.23
CA PRO A 451 8.12 -4.12 -18.90
C PRO A 451 8.21 -5.64 -18.74
N GLU A 452 8.08 -6.40 -19.83
CA GLU A 452 8.18 -7.86 -19.85
C GLU A 452 9.61 -8.31 -19.53
N VAL A 453 10.63 -7.64 -20.10
CA VAL A 453 12.06 -7.90 -19.84
C VAL A 453 12.38 -7.56 -18.39
N PHE A 454 11.89 -6.41 -17.91
CA PHE A 454 12.08 -6.02 -16.51
C PHE A 454 11.47 -7.03 -15.55
N ALA A 455 10.26 -7.47 -15.81
CA ALA A 455 9.60 -8.48 -14.98
C ALA A 455 10.33 -9.84 -15.06
N GLN A 456 10.93 -10.18 -16.21
CA GLN A 456 11.79 -11.36 -16.29
C GLN A 456 13.01 -11.21 -15.37
N TYR A 457 13.63 -10.04 -15.30
CA TYR A 457 14.72 -9.80 -14.33
C TYR A 457 14.26 -9.85 -12.86
N VAL A 458 13.01 -9.54 -12.56
CA VAL A 458 12.45 -9.82 -11.22
C VAL A 458 12.45 -11.32 -10.94
N ARG A 459 12.05 -12.15 -11.92
CA ARG A 459 12.09 -13.61 -11.80
C ARG A 459 13.51 -14.14 -11.69
N ASP A 460 14.41 -13.66 -12.52
CA ASP A 460 15.81 -14.12 -12.55
C ASP A 460 16.54 -13.77 -11.25
N SER A 461 16.31 -12.56 -10.72
CA SER A 461 16.84 -12.13 -9.43
C SER A 461 16.32 -12.98 -8.28
N PHE A 462 15.04 -13.34 -8.33
CA PHE A 462 14.43 -14.25 -7.35
C PHE A 462 15.05 -15.65 -7.43
N GLN A 463 15.18 -16.23 -8.62
CA GLN A 463 15.72 -17.57 -8.81
C GLN A 463 17.19 -17.65 -8.38
N GLU A 464 17.99 -16.63 -8.71
CA GLU A 464 19.39 -16.52 -8.27
C GLU A 464 19.49 -16.50 -6.75
N LEU A 465 18.67 -15.66 -6.09
CA LEU A 465 18.66 -15.55 -4.64
C LEU A 465 18.16 -16.84 -3.96
N LEU A 466 17.15 -17.51 -4.53
CA LEU A 466 16.64 -18.79 -4.04
C LEU A 466 17.69 -19.90 -4.17
N ALA A 467 18.35 -20.01 -5.34
CA ALA A 467 19.41 -20.98 -5.58
C ALA A 467 20.59 -20.78 -4.61
N ALA A 468 21.02 -19.53 -4.40
CA ALA A 468 22.06 -19.19 -3.44
C ALA A 468 21.67 -19.52 -1.99
N ALA A 469 20.40 -19.33 -1.63
CA ALA A 469 19.89 -19.68 -0.31
C ALA A 469 19.84 -21.20 -0.08
N GLN A 470 19.48 -21.97 -1.10
CA GLN A 470 19.43 -23.42 -1.06
C GLN A 470 20.81 -24.08 -1.05
N ALA A 471 21.80 -23.48 -1.73
CA ALA A 471 23.18 -23.96 -1.74
C ALA A 471 23.90 -23.78 -0.39
N ARG A 472 23.38 -22.95 0.50
CA ARG A 472 23.95 -22.74 1.82
C ARG A 472 23.56 -23.91 2.74
N PRO A 473 24.51 -24.66 3.35
CA PRO A 473 24.18 -25.70 4.31
C PRO A 473 23.34 -25.07 5.43
N ALA A 474 22.23 -25.71 5.79
CA ALA A 474 21.34 -25.24 6.85
C ALA A 474 22.16 -24.99 8.12
N THR A 475 22.29 -23.74 8.53
CA THR A 475 22.84 -23.40 9.83
C THR A 475 21.97 -24.10 10.88
N PRO A 476 22.51 -25.01 11.73
CA PRO A 476 21.68 -25.69 12.69
C PRO A 476 20.97 -24.64 13.52
N ALA A 477 19.64 -24.66 13.50
CA ALA A 477 18.83 -23.77 14.33
C ALA A 477 19.37 -23.85 15.74
N SER A 478 19.89 -22.73 16.26
CA SER A 478 20.33 -22.66 17.65
C SER A 478 19.14 -23.14 18.48
N ARG A 479 19.26 -24.35 19.05
CA ARG A 479 18.27 -24.89 19.96
C ARG A 479 18.03 -23.78 20.99
N ARG A 480 16.88 -23.12 20.93
CA ARG A 480 16.41 -22.30 22.04
C ARG A 480 16.52 -23.17 23.26
N ARG A 481 17.52 -22.90 24.09
CA ARG A 481 17.63 -23.51 25.40
C ARG A 481 16.29 -23.28 26.08
N ALA A 482 15.55 -24.36 26.29
CA ALA A 482 14.38 -24.32 27.13
C ALA A 482 14.78 -23.61 28.44
N PRO A 483 14.00 -22.67 28.94
CA PRO A 483 14.31 -22.02 30.20
C PRO A 483 14.47 -23.14 31.23
N ALA A 484 15.64 -23.17 31.90
CA ALA A 484 15.93 -24.14 32.94
C ALA A 484 14.76 -24.14 33.92
N ARG A 485 14.14 -25.27 34.10
CA ARG A 485 13.13 -25.47 35.16
C ARG A 485 13.78 -25.04 36.47
N ARG A 486 13.37 -23.90 37.00
CA ARG A 486 13.69 -23.50 38.35
C ARG A 486 13.20 -24.62 39.26
N SER A 487 14.12 -25.28 39.95
CA SER A 487 13.82 -26.25 41.00
C SER A 487 12.87 -25.59 42.00
N ALA A 488 11.68 -26.18 42.14
CA ALA A 488 10.74 -25.72 43.14
C ALA A 488 11.36 -25.89 44.53
N THR A 489 11.53 -24.78 45.23
CA THR A 489 11.86 -24.76 46.67
C THR A 489 10.70 -25.40 47.43
N PRO A 490 10.92 -26.36 48.35
CA PRO A 490 9.84 -27.01 49.04
C PRO A 490 9.13 -26.00 49.98
N THR A 491 7.82 -25.90 49.83
CA THR A 491 6.94 -25.10 50.67
C THR A 491 6.94 -25.69 52.11
N PRO A 492 7.10 -24.89 53.17
CA PRO A 492 6.98 -25.40 54.56
C PRO A 492 5.54 -25.85 54.83
N LYS A 493 5.40 -27.06 55.38
CA LYS A 493 4.11 -27.60 55.88
C LYS A 493 3.59 -26.71 57.02
N LEU A 494 2.44 -26.11 56.85
CA LEU A 494 1.70 -25.46 57.95
C LEU A 494 1.21 -26.53 58.92
N ALA A 495 1.48 -26.31 60.23
CA ALA A 495 0.96 -27.13 61.35
C ALA A 495 -0.56 -26.97 61.51
N PRO A 496 -1.29 -28.00 61.98
CA PRO A 496 -2.74 -27.94 62.13
C PRO A 496 -3.18 -27.01 63.24
N LYS A 497 -4.11 -26.11 62.92
CA LYS A 497 -4.79 -25.26 63.91
C LYS A 497 -5.75 -26.07 64.77
N LEU A 498 -5.56 -26.04 66.10
CA LEU A 498 -6.49 -26.55 67.14
C LEU A 498 -7.83 -25.80 67.11
N PRO A 499 -8.96 -26.48 67.44
CA PRO A 499 -10.27 -25.86 67.38
C PRO A 499 -10.51 -24.91 68.58
N ARG A 500 -11.01 -23.70 68.28
CA ARG A 500 -11.46 -22.75 69.28
C ARG A 500 -12.75 -23.21 69.90
N ARG A 501 -12.75 -23.37 71.24
CA ARG A 501 -13.91 -23.57 72.08
C ARG A 501 -14.88 -22.38 71.94
N ARG A 502 -16.15 -22.68 71.74
CA ARG A 502 -17.23 -21.74 71.88
C ARG A 502 -17.43 -21.47 73.41
N ALA A 503 -17.36 -20.21 73.82
CA ALA A 503 -17.91 -19.77 75.11
C ALA A 503 -19.35 -19.35 74.89
N SER A 504 -20.25 -19.98 75.64
CA SER A 504 -21.63 -19.53 75.91
C SER A 504 -21.55 -18.50 76.95
N ALA A 505 -22.29 -17.39 76.83
CA ALA A 505 -22.71 -16.55 77.90
C ALA A 505 -24.05 -15.95 77.57
N ALA A 506 -24.80 -16.07 78.46
CA ALA A 506 -26.04 -15.60 78.96
C ALA A 506 -26.47 -14.22 78.45
#